data_de07bfd27e5c3ae70f446a46407b6acf
#
_entry.id   de07bfd27e5c3ae70f446a46407b6acf
#
_cell.length_a   1.000
_cell.length_b   1.000
_cell.length_c   1.000
_cell.angle_alpha   90.00
_cell.angle_beta   90.00
_cell.angle_gamma   90.00
#
_symmetry.space_group_name_H-M   'P 1'
#
loop_
_entity.id
_entity.type
_entity.pdbx_description
1 polymer ?
#
loop_
_entity_poly.entity_id
_entity_poly.type
_entity_poly.pdbx_seq_one_letter_code
_entity_poly.pdbx_strand_id
1 'polypeptide(L)'
;MKKILVTCLIATLAGPALAERADREKPISLEADRINVDDVKKVQIYEGSVILRQGTLEIRTSRLVVTQDNEGFQKGVAHGGDGGLARFKQKREGKDEYIEGQGERIEHDARTEITEFFVRAWVRSGLDEVKGNYISYDGVNERYQVTSGVTTDGKGPARAEGGRVRAIIQPKGKNSGDASKGEPLTLKPATTVPSKE
;
A
#
# COMPACT_ATOMS: atom_id res chain seq x y z
N MET A 1 -39.95 9.42 53.77
CA MET A 1 -38.74 9.99 53.18
C MET A 1 -38.14 8.94 52.26
N LYS A 2 -38.42 8.98 50.95
CA LYS A 2 -37.92 8.01 49.94
C LYS A 2 -36.68 8.63 49.29
N LYS A 3 -35.53 8.02 49.49
CA LYS A 3 -34.27 8.39 48.82
C LYS A 3 -34.26 7.75 47.40
N ILE A 4 -34.38 8.57 46.36
CA ILE A 4 -34.23 8.15 44.97
C ILE A 4 -32.75 8.17 44.67
N LEU A 5 -32.17 6.99 44.43
CA LEU A 5 -30.80 6.81 43.98
C LEU A 5 -30.80 6.91 42.47
N VAL A 6 -30.33 8.04 41.94
CA VAL A 6 -30.14 8.22 40.45
C VAL A 6 -28.77 7.65 40.09
N THR A 7 -28.78 6.44 39.55
CA THR A 7 -27.58 5.82 39.03
C THR A 7 -27.36 6.34 37.59
N CYS A 8 -26.38 7.24 37.44
CA CYS A 8 -25.98 7.79 36.15
C CYS A 8 -25.15 6.73 35.39
N LEU A 9 -25.80 6.05 34.46
CA LEU A 9 -25.13 5.07 33.55
C LEU A 9 -24.40 5.86 32.47
N ILE A 10 -23.10 6.10 32.67
CA ILE A 10 -22.22 6.66 31.63
C ILE A 10 -21.92 5.52 30.64
N ALA A 11 -22.67 5.45 29.54
CA ALA A 11 -22.35 4.62 28.41
C ALA A 11 -21.18 5.27 27.64
N THR A 12 -19.96 4.79 27.86
CA THR A 12 -18.80 5.10 27.02
C THR A 12 -19.02 4.51 25.65
N LEU A 13 -19.42 5.34 24.67
CA LEU A 13 -19.36 5.00 23.25
C LEU A 13 -17.88 4.95 22.85
N ALA A 14 -17.24 3.79 23.01
CA ALA A 14 -16.02 3.48 22.31
C ALA A 14 -16.40 3.23 20.83
N GLY A 15 -16.44 4.28 20.01
CA GLY A 15 -16.56 4.14 18.57
C GLY A 15 -15.34 3.39 18.04
N PRO A 16 -15.48 2.49 17.05
CA PRO A 16 -14.33 1.90 16.40
C PRO A 16 -13.47 3.03 15.81
N ALA A 17 -12.17 3.00 16.10
CA ALA A 17 -11.22 3.95 15.54
C ALA A 17 -11.11 3.68 14.03
N LEU A 18 -11.86 4.42 13.24
CA LEU A 18 -11.77 4.46 11.76
C LEU A 18 -10.59 5.38 11.37
N ALA A 19 -9.36 5.01 11.77
CA ALA A 19 -8.23 5.94 11.70
C ALA A 19 -7.65 6.10 10.29
N GLU A 20 -7.89 5.20 9.36
CA GLU A 20 -7.11 5.14 8.11
C GLU A 20 -7.93 5.39 6.84
N ARG A 21 -9.22 5.13 6.84
CA ARG A 21 -10.12 5.72 5.83
C ARG A 21 -10.10 7.25 5.89
N ALA A 22 -9.72 7.81 7.04
CA ALA A 22 -9.48 9.23 7.22
C ALA A 22 -8.27 9.76 6.42
N ASP A 23 -7.32 8.93 6.00
CA ASP A 23 -6.16 9.40 5.22
C ASP A 23 -6.57 9.84 3.81
N ARG A 24 -7.57 9.22 3.20
CA ARG A 24 -8.09 9.61 1.86
C ARG A 24 -8.69 11.01 1.84
N GLU A 25 -9.25 11.45 2.95
CA GLU A 25 -9.87 12.76 3.09
C GLU A 25 -8.84 13.86 3.44
N LYS A 26 -7.59 13.44 3.71
CA LYS A 26 -6.52 14.40 3.98
C LYS A 26 -6.05 15.07 2.69
N PRO A 27 -5.64 16.33 2.76
CA PRO A 27 -5.06 17.00 1.60
C PRO A 27 -3.77 16.30 1.18
N ILE A 28 -3.55 16.22 -0.14
CA ILE A 28 -2.29 15.75 -0.71
C ILE A 28 -1.30 16.92 -0.68
N SER A 29 -0.14 16.68 -0.07
CA SER A 29 1.02 17.59 -0.10
C SER A 29 2.07 17.01 -1.05
N LEU A 30 2.58 17.84 -1.96
CA LEU A 30 3.60 17.48 -2.94
C LEU A 30 4.74 18.49 -2.89
N GLU A 31 5.96 17.99 -2.74
CA GLU A 31 7.21 18.73 -2.75
C GLU A 31 8.08 18.20 -3.91
N ALA A 32 8.73 19.08 -4.68
CA ALA A 32 9.61 18.74 -5.77
C ALA A 32 10.50 19.92 -6.14
N ASP A 33 11.61 19.66 -6.84
CA ASP A 33 12.48 20.73 -7.36
C ASP A 33 11.84 21.43 -8.57
N ARG A 34 11.00 20.73 -9.33
CA ARG A 34 10.27 21.27 -10.49
C ARG A 34 8.88 20.67 -10.61
N ILE A 35 7.93 21.49 -10.97
CA ILE A 35 6.53 21.11 -11.22
C ILE A 35 6.13 21.60 -12.60
N ASN A 36 5.49 20.74 -13.40
CA ASN A 36 4.85 21.06 -14.67
C ASN A 36 3.40 20.59 -14.62
N VAL A 37 2.45 21.49 -14.87
CA VAL A 37 1.01 21.24 -14.82
C VAL A 37 0.40 21.46 -16.19
N ASP A 38 -0.29 20.45 -16.72
CA ASP A 38 -1.10 20.53 -17.93
C ASP A 38 -2.57 20.31 -17.54
N ASP A 39 -3.29 21.40 -17.34
CA ASP A 39 -4.69 21.39 -16.91
C ASP A 39 -5.64 20.86 -18.00
N VAL A 40 -5.25 20.96 -19.26
CA VAL A 40 -6.04 20.45 -20.38
C VAL A 40 -6.01 18.93 -20.40
N LYS A 41 -4.83 18.35 -20.22
CA LYS A 41 -4.62 16.89 -20.17
C LYS A 41 -4.86 16.31 -18.79
N LYS A 42 -5.07 17.14 -17.77
CA LYS A 42 -5.18 16.71 -16.36
C LYS A 42 -3.97 15.92 -15.89
N VAL A 43 -2.78 16.34 -16.30
CA VAL A 43 -1.50 15.70 -15.95
C VAL A 43 -0.60 16.69 -15.23
N GLN A 44 -0.02 16.24 -14.14
CA GLN A 44 0.97 16.97 -13.36
C GLN A 44 2.24 16.16 -13.27
N ILE A 45 3.39 16.77 -13.54
CA ILE A 45 4.70 16.15 -13.51
C ILE A 45 5.55 16.84 -12.46
N TYR A 46 6.05 16.09 -11.52
CA TYR A 46 6.94 16.53 -10.44
C TYR A 46 8.30 15.88 -10.65
N GLU A 47 9.39 16.65 -10.57
CA GLU A 47 10.75 16.19 -10.81
C GLU A 47 11.71 16.72 -9.75
N GLY A 48 12.67 15.87 -9.38
CA GLY A 48 13.74 16.13 -8.39
C GLY A 48 13.25 16.04 -6.95
N SER A 49 13.81 15.12 -6.19
CA SER A 49 13.57 14.95 -4.74
C SER A 49 12.09 14.94 -4.35
N VAL A 50 11.25 14.28 -5.17
CA VAL A 50 9.79 14.35 -5.02
C VAL A 50 9.34 13.63 -3.76
N ILE A 51 8.48 14.30 -2.97
CA ILE A 51 7.82 13.73 -1.80
C ILE A 51 6.33 14.01 -1.91
N LEU A 52 5.51 12.96 -1.99
CA LEU A 52 4.05 13.02 -1.86
C LEU A 52 3.67 12.54 -0.47
N ARG A 53 2.76 13.29 0.18
CA ARG A 53 2.15 12.87 1.45
C ARG A 53 0.64 13.05 1.42
N GLN A 54 -0.08 12.05 1.93
CA GLN A 54 -1.52 12.12 2.21
C GLN A 54 -1.82 11.33 3.47
N GLY A 55 -2.08 12.02 4.57
CA GLY A 55 -2.17 11.37 5.87
C GLY A 55 -0.90 10.61 6.23
N THR A 56 -0.98 9.29 6.38
CA THR A 56 0.17 8.41 6.67
C THR A 56 0.87 7.88 5.43
N LEU A 57 0.23 8.02 4.24
CA LEU A 57 0.85 7.66 2.96
C LEU A 57 2.00 8.62 2.66
N GLU A 58 3.17 8.07 2.36
CA GLU A 58 4.31 8.80 1.83
C GLU A 58 4.92 8.06 0.62
N ILE A 59 5.11 8.78 -0.48
CA ILE A 59 5.85 8.30 -1.65
C ILE A 59 7.05 9.23 -1.87
N ARG A 60 8.24 8.64 -1.98
CA ARG A 60 9.49 9.35 -2.29
C ARG A 60 10.06 8.83 -3.61
N THR A 61 10.38 9.73 -4.52
CA THR A 61 10.83 9.37 -5.86
C THR A 61 11.63 10.50 -6.50
N SER A 62 12.27 10.24 -7.63
CA SER A 62 12.92 11.28 -8.44
C SER A 62 11.95 11.94 -9.43
N ARG A 63 10.92 11.23 -9.86
CA ARG A 63 9.89 11.74 -10.77
C ARG A 63 8.54 11.12 -10.44
N LEU A 64 7.51 11.94 -10.35
CA LEU A 64 6.12 11.53 -10.15
C LEU A 64 5.25 12.14 -11.25
N VAL A 65 4.45 11.30 -11.89
CA VAL A 65 3.40 11.73 -12.81
C VAL A 65 2.07 11.46 -12.15
N VAL A 66 1.26 12.50 -11.95
CA VAL A 66 -0.09 12.41 -11.39
C VAL A 66 -1.08 12.68 -12.51
N THR A 67 -2.06 11.80 -12.67
CA THR A 67 -3.19 11.98 -13.58
C THR A 67 -4.49 12.05 -12.80
N GLN A 68 -5.37 12.93 -13.20
CA GLN A 68 -6.69 13.11 -12.61
C GLN A 68 -7.74 12.75 -13.66
N ASP A 69 -8.74 11.98 -13.27
CA ASP A 69 -9.89 11.71 -14.13
C ASP A 69 -10.99 12.79 -13.98
N ASN A 70 -12.10 12.61 -14.72
CA ASN A 70 -13.22 13.55 -14.69
C ASN A 70 -13.96 13.60 -13.34
N GLU A 71 -13.76 12.61 -12.49
CA GLU A 71 -14.34 12.52 -11.15
C GLU A 71 -13.39 13.04 -10.05
N GLY A 72 -12.19 13.47 -10.46
CA GLY A 72 -11.19 14.01 -9.55
C GLY A 72 -10.25 12.97 -8.95
N PHE A 73 -10.37 11.71 -9.31
CA PHE A 73 -9.46 10.66 -8.85
C PHE A 73 -8.06 10.81 -9.44
N GLN A 74 -7.09 10.41 -8.66
CA GLN A 74 -5.69 10.59 -8.99
C GLN A 74 -4.99 9.22 -9.04
N LYS A 75 -4.31 8.98 -10.16
CA LYS A 75 -3.35 7.90 -10.29
C LYS A 75 -1.95 8.50 -10.32
N GLY A 76 -1.09 8.01 -9.44
CA GLY A 76 0.31 8.40 -9.37
C GLY A 76 1.22 7.34 -9.94
N VAL A 77 2.17 7.73 -10.81
CA VAL A 77 3.25 6.87 -11.30
C VAL A 77 4.59 7.47 -10.87
N ALA A 78 5.24 6.81 -9.93
CA ALA A 78 6.53 7.22 -9.38
C ALA A 78 7.68 6.43 -10.01
N HIS A 79 8.72 7.12 -10.47
CA HIS A 79 9.92 6.55 -11.07
C HIS A 79 11.14 6.86 -10.23
N GLY A 80 11.91 5.85 -9.85
CA GLY A 80 13.08 5.99 -8.99
C GLY A 80 14.27 6.74 -9.61
N GLY A 81 14.22 7.03 -10.93
CA GLY A 81 15.32 7.67 -11.66
C GLY A 81 16.44 6.69 -12.03
N ASP A 82 17.55 7.20 -12.52
CA ASP A 82 18.67 6.39 -13.01
C ASP A 82 19.25 5.49 -11.92
N GLY A 83 18.94 4.19 -12.02
CA GLY A 83 19.37 3.17 -11.06
C GLY A 83 18.75 3.25 -9.66
N GLY A 84 17.96 4.30 -9.40
CA GLY A 84 17.28 4.54 -8.13
C GLY A 84 15.99 3.73 -7.96
N LEU A 85 15.40 3.81 -6.76
CA LEU A 85 14.14 3.18 -6.42
C LEU A 85 13.17 4.24 -5.88
N ALA A 86 11.93 4.19 -6.36
CA ALA A 86 10.82 4.84 -5.68
C ALA A 86 10.51 4.08 -4.38
N ARG A 87 10.06 4.80 -3.37
CA ARG A 87 9.74 4.26 -2.04
C ARG A 87 8.33 4.65 -1.65
N PHE A 88 7.65 3.73 -1.00
CA PHE A 88 6.29 3.84 -0.50
C PHE A 88 6.26 3.49 0.97
N LYS A 89 5.46 4.23 1.73
CA LYS A 89 5.18 3.94 3.13
C LYS A 89 3.76 4.37 3.45
N GLN A 90 3.01 3.50 4.14
CA GLN A 90 1.65 3.78 4.60
C GLN A 90 1.36 3.00 5.88
N LYS A 91 0.60 3.58 6.80
CA LYS A 91 0.15 2.88 7.99
C LYS A 91 -0.95 1.88 7.62
N ARG A 92 -0.92 0.70 8.24
CA ARG A 92 -1.95 -0.33 8.04
C ARG A 92 -3.23 0.04 8.78
N GLU A 93 -4.38 -0.26 8.18
CA GLU A 93 -5.67 0.01 8.78
C GLU A 93 -5.85 -0.75 10.10
N GLY A 94 -6.26 -0.04 11.18
CA GLY A 94 -6.50 -0.62 12.50
C GLY A 94 -5.27 -1.17 13.22
N LYS A 95 -4.05 -0.92 12.73
CA LYS A 95 -2.81 -1.46 13.32
C LYS A 95 -1.76 -0.36 13.48
N ASP A 96 -0.92 -0.50 14.50
CA ASP A 96 0.24 0.39 14.68
C ASP A 96 1.48 -0.16 13.94
N GLU A 97 1.27 -0.54 12.69
CA GLU A 97 2.29 -1.08 11.79
C GLU A 97 2.27 -0.34 10.46
N TYR A 98 3.41 -0.35 9.77
CA TYR A 98 3.53 0.25 8.45
C TYR A 98 3.77 -0.83 7.39
N ILE A 99 3.18 -0.59 6.20
CA ILE A 99 3.62 -1.18 4.96
C ILE A 99 4.70 -0.26 4.39
N GLU A 100 5.82 -0.84 4.05
CA GLU A 100 6.90 -0.17 3.32
C GLU A 100 7.16 -0.94 2.04
N GLY A 101 7.36 -0.22 0.94
CA GLY A 101 7.62 -0.83 -0.35
C GLY A 101 8.61 -0.03 -1.20
N GLN A 102 9.22 -0.69 -2.16
CA GLN A 102 10.08 -0.05 -3.15
C GLN A 102 10.07 -0.78 -4.47
N GLY A 103 10.41 -0.07 -5.54
CA GLY A 103 10.57 -0.58 -6.89
C GLY A 103 11.18 0.49 -7.80
N GLU A 104 11.61 0.12 -8.99
CA GLU A 104 12.07 1.11 -9.97
C GLU A 104 10.91 2.01 -10.42
N ARG A 105 9.71 1.44 -10.42
CA ARG A 105 8.46 2.15 -10.66
C ARG A 105 7.42 1.70 -9.62
N ILE A 106 6.67 2.67 -9.10
CA ILE A 106 5.49 2.43 -8.25
C ILE A 106 4.30 3.10 -8.92
N GLU A 107 3.19 2.40 -9.05
CA GLU A 107 1.91 2.95 -9.45
C GLU A 107 0.95 2.87 -8.25
N HIS A 108 0.31 3.97 -7.93
CA HIS A 108 -0.70 4.04 -6.88
C HIS A 108 -1.99 4.63 -7.44
N ASP A 109 -3.08 3.93 -7.26
CA ASP A 109 -4.42 4.36 -7.65
C ASP A 109 -5.23 4.69 -6.39
N ALA A 110 -5.51 5.98 -6.18
CA ALA A 110 -6.20 6.47 -4.99
C ALA A 110 -7.68 6.03 -4.93
N ARG A 111 -8.29 5.61 -6.06
CA ARG A 111 -9.66 5.11 -6.08
C ARG A 111 -9.77 3.70 -5.53
N THR A 112 -8.86 2.83 -5.98
CA THR A 112 -8.86 1.40 -5.65
C THR A 112 -7.98 1.07 -4.47
N GLU A 113 -7.10 1.98 -4.05
CA GLU A 113 -6.00 1.78 -3.08
C GLU A 113 -5.07 0.63 -3.44
N ILE A 114 -4.98 0.34 -4.73
CA ILE A 114 -4.01 -0.62 -5.22
C ILE A 114 -2.69 0.11 -5.46
N THR A 115 -1.63 -0.45 -4.88
CA THR A 115 -0.26 -0.01 -5.12
C THR A 115 0.53 -1.14 -5.77
N GLU A 116 1.10 -0.85 -6.92
CA GLU A 116 1.87 -1.81 -7.72
C GLU A 116 3.34 -1.40 -7.75
N PHE A 117 4.21 -2.36 -7.50
CA PHE A 117 5.66 -2.19 -7.47
C PHE A 117 6.28 -3.01 -8.60
N PHE A 118 7.05 -2.36 -9.45
CA PHE A 118 7.65 -2.96 -10.64
C PHE A 118 9.16 -2.91 -10.58
N VAL A 119 9.80 -4.00 -10.95
CA VAL A 119 11.23 -4.21 -11.09
C VAL A 119 11.98 -3.96 -9.78
N ARG A 120 12.72 -4.95 -9.31
CA ARG A 120 13.37 -4.94 -7.98
C ARG A 120 12.37 -4.65 -6.85
N ALA A 121 11.14 -5.15 -7.03
CA ALA A 121 10.04 -4.93 -6.09
C ALA A 121 10.32 -5.59 -4.75
N TRP A 122 10.10 -4.86 -3.68
CA TRP A 122 10.18 -5.32 -2.31
C TRP A 122 9.08 -4.66 -1.48
N VAL A 123 8.44 -5.45 -0.63
CA VAL A 123 7.45 -4.94 0.33
C VAL A 123 7.68 -5.60 1.67
N ARG A 124 7.57 -4.81 2.74
CA ARG A 124 7.63 -5.23 4.13
C ARG A 124 6.36 -4.81 4.87
N SER A 125 5.85 -5.72 5.69
CA SER A 125 4.74 -5.49 6.61
C SER A 125 5.13 -6.01 7.99
N GLY A 126 5.38 -5.11 8.91
CA GLY A 126 5.97 -5.48 10.20
C GLY A 126 7.32 -6.18 10.03
N LEU A 127 7.38 -7.46 10.40
CA LEU A 127 8.60 -8.29 10.27
C LEU A 127 8.63 -9.16 9.01
N ASP A 128 7.51 -9.26 8.30
CA ASP A 128 7.40 -10.07 7.09
C ASP A 128 7.84 -9.28 5.87
N GLU A 129 8.60 -9.89 4.96
CA GLU A 129 9.02 -9.27 3.71
C GLU A 129 8.85 -10.19 2.51
N VAL A 130 8.54 -9.59 1.36
CA VAL A 130 8.45 -10.26 0.08
C VAL A 130 9.26 -9.52 -0.98
N LYS A 131 9.86 -10.27 -1.90
CA LYS A 131 10.67 -9.75 -3.02
C LYS A 131 10.27 -10.44 -4.32
N GLY A 132 10.19 -9.65 -5.37
CA GLY A 132 9.89 -10.14 -6.72
C GLY A 132 10.16 -9.06 -7.76
N ASN A 133 9.76 -9.30 -9.01
CA ASN A 133 9.81 -8.26 -10.03
C ASN A 133 8.49 -7.50 -10.18
N TYR A 134 7.43 -8.05 -9.62
CA TYR A 134 6.14 -7.38 -9.51
C TYR A 134 5.48 -7.76 -8.19
N ILE A 135 4.98 -6.75 -7.49
CA ILE A 135 4.16 -6.90 -6.28
C ILE A 135 2.98 -5.96 -6.43
N SER A 136 1.76 -6.49 -6.26
CA SER A 136 0.55 -5.70 -6.10
C SER A 136 0.09 -5.78 -4.64
N TYR A 137 -0.17 -4.64 -4.04
CA TYR A 137 -0.74 -4.50 -2.70
C TYR A 137 -2.11 -3.84 -2.81
N ASP A 138 -3.12 -4.52 -2.31
CA ASP A 138 -4.49 -4.03 -2.16
C ASP A 138 -4.64 -3.50 -0.72
N GLY A 139 -4.66 -2.19 -0.56
CA GLY A 139 -4.71 -1.52 0.74
C GLY A 139 -6.05 -1.71 1.45
N VAL A 140 -7.15 -1.90 0.70
CA VAL A 140 -8.50 -2.12 1.28
C VAL A 140 -8.63 -3.50 1.90
N ASN A 141 -8.13 -4.53 1.20
CA ASN A 141 -8.27 -5.93 1.60
C ASN A 141 -7.01 -6.51 2.25
N GLU A 142 -5.96 -5.70 2.41
CA GLU A 142 -4.64 -6.11 2.93
C GLU A 142 -4.07 -7.34 2.22
N ARG A 143 -4.23 -7.44 0.90
CA ARG A 143 -3.78 -8.59 0.10
C ARG A 143 -2.58 -8.25 -0.77
N TYR A 144 -1.71 -9.24 -0.92
CA TYR A 144 -0.53 -9.15 -1.78
C TYR A 144 -0.60 -10.19 -2.89
N GLN A 145 -0.22 -9.78 -4.10
CA GLN A 145 0.11 -10.67 -5.20
C GLN A 145 1.56 -10.42 -5.61
N VAL A 146 2.36 -11.48 -5.66
CA VAL A 146 3.79 -11.38 -6.00
C VAL A 146 4.08 -12.28 -7.17
N THR A 147 4.78 -11.76 -8.19
CA THR A 147 5.23 -12.56 -9.33
C THR A 147 6.71 -12.32 -9.64
N SER A 148 7.31 -13.29 -10.32
CA SER A 148 8.73 -13.25 -10.67
C SER A 148 9.05 -12.37 -11.87
N GLY A 149 8.05 -11.91 -12.63
CA GLY A 149 8.22 -11.10 -13.81
C GLY A 149 7.11 -10.10 -14.01
N VAL A 150 7.33 -9.23 -15.00
CA VAL A 150 6.33 -8.30 -15.53
C VAL A 150 6.10 -8.63 -17.01
N THR A 151 4.96 -8.22 -17.56
CA THR A 151 4.68 -8.36 -19.00
C THR A 151 5.73 -7.62 -19.82
N THR A 152 5.90 -8.00 -21.09
CA THR A 152 6.90 -7.41 -22.00
C THR A 152 6.72 -5.88 -22.16
N ASP A 153 5.49 -5.40 -22.01
CA ASP A 153 5.18 -3.96 -21.98
C ASP A 153 5.39 -3.31 -20.60
N GLY A 154 5.80 -4.09 -19.60
CA GLY A 154 6.07 -3.63 -18.25
C GLY A 154 4.83 -3.16 -17.48
N LYS A 155 3.61 -3.48 -17.95
CA LYS A 155 2.36 -2.94 -17.40
C LYS A 155 1.61 -3.89 -16.48
N GLY A 156 2.05 -5.12 -16.33
CA GLY A 156 1.35 -6.09 -15.52
C GLY A 156 2.20 -7.26 -15.05
N PRO A 157 1.60 -8.17 -14.26
CA PRO A 157 2.29 -9.34 -13.77
C PRO A 157 2.55 -10.34 -14.90
N ALA A 158 3.74 -10.95 -14.90
CA ALA A 158 4.09 -12.05 -15.77
C ALA A 158 4.92 -13.09 -15.01
N ARG A 159 5.03 -14.27 -15.57
CA ARG A 159 5.97 -15.28 -15.10
C ARG A 159 7.27 -15.15 -15.89
N ALA A 160 8.36 -14.79 -15.21
CA ALA A 160 9.68 -14.84 -15.81
C ALA A 160 10.21 -16.27 -15.82
N GLU A 161 10.80 -16.72 -16.91
CA GLU A 161 11.54 -17.98 -16.96
C GLU A 161 12.71 -17.91 -15.97
N GLY A 162 12.79 -18.87 -15.05
CA GLY A 162 13.83 -18.93 -14.00
C GLY A 162 13.69 -17.93 -12.87
N GLY A 163 12.71 -17.02 -12.93
CA GLY A 163 12.44 -16.07 -11.86
C GLY A 163 11.79 -16.73 -10.64
N ARG A 164 12.21 -16.33 -9.44
CA ARG A 164 11.65 -16.81 -8.17
C ARG A 164 11.16 -15.66 -7.31
N VAL A 165 10.02 -15.85 -6.68
CA VAL A 165 9.54 -15.00 -5.58
C VAL A 165 10.21 -15.47 -4.29
N ARG A 166 10.65 -14.53 -3.45
CA ARG A 166 11.20 -14.81 -2.13
C ARG A 166 10.32 -14.14 -1.07
N ALA A 167 9.91 -14.92 -0.07
CA ALA A 167 9.24 -14.41 1.12
C ALA A 167 10.04 -14.82 2.36
N ILE A 168 10.14 -13.92 3.33
CA ILE A 168 10.67 -14.17 4.67
C ILE A 168 9.52 -13.88 5.62
N ILE A 169 9.07 -14.90 6.35
CA ILE A 169 7.98 -14.82 7.31
C ILE A 169 8.57 -15.13 8.68
N GLN A 170 8.45 -14.17 9.60
CA GLN A 170 8.97 -14.34 10.95
C GLN A 170 8.00 -15.15 11.80
N PRO A 171 8.49 -16.17 12.56
CA PRO A 171 7.65 -16.87 13.51
C PRO A 171 7.17 -15.88 14.59
N LYS A 172 5.87 -15.81 14.81
CA LYS A 172 5.31 -15.03 15.93
C LYS A 172 5.72 -15.73 17.23
N GLY A 173 6.74 -15.19 17.91
CA GLY A 173 7.23 -15.72 19.20
C GLY A 173 6.12 -15.71 20.24
N LYS A 174 6.07 -16.75 21.08
CA LYS A 174 5.12 -16.88 22.20
C LYS A 174 5.31 -15.86 23.34
N ASN A 175 6.26 -14.93 23.23
CA ASN A 175 6.60 -13.96 24.26
C ASN A 175 6.55 -12.52 23.72
N SER A 176 5.35 -12.05 23.45
CA SER A 176 5.05 -10.62 23.49
C SER A 176 3.74 -10.51 24.22
N GLY A 177 3.82 -10.13 25.48
CA GLY A 177 2.65 -9.80 26.26
C GLY A 177 1.86 -8.71 25.55
N ASP A 178 0.59 -8.95 25.38
CA ASP A 178 -0.47 -8.00 25.15
C ASP A 178 -0.32 -7.03 23.95
N ALA A 179 -0.53 -7.57 22.73
CA ALA A 179 -1.02 -6.78 21.61
C ALA A 179 -1.84 -7.69 20.69
N SER A 180 -3.14 -7.42 20.67
CA SER A 180 -4.20 -7.84 19.72
C SER A 180 -3.94 -9.09 18.88
N LYS A 181 -4.76 -10.10 19.11
CA LYS A 181 -4.93 -11.31 18.29
C LYS A 181 -5.24 -10.95 16.84
N GLY A 182 -4.22 -10.85 15.99
CA GLY A 182 -4.37 -10.96 14.55
C GLY A 182 -4.38 -12.44 14.18
N GLU A 183 -5.41 -12.90 13.48
CA GLU A 183 -5.49 -14.27 12.97
C GLU A 183 -4.32 -14.58 12.03
N PRO A 184 -3.77 -15.80 12.04
CA PRO A 184 -2.69 -16.19 11.14
C PRO A 184 -3.16 -16.17 9.68
N LEU A 185 -2.34 -15.64 8.79
CA LEU A 185 -2.54 -15.73 7.34
C LEU A 185 -2.56 -17.21 6.94
N THR A 186 -3.75 -17.74 6.65
CA THR A 186 -3.90 -19.09 6.13
C THR A 186 -3.70 -19.05 4.61
N LEU A 187 -2.53 -19.51 4.16
CA LEU A 187 -2.31 -19.80 2.74
C LEU A 187 -3.14 -21.04 2.39
N LYS A 188 -4.26 -20.85 1.68
CA LYS A 188 -4.98 -21.99 1.08
C LYS A 188 -4.20 -22.47 -0.15
N PRO A 189 -3.82 -23.75 -0.24
CA PRO A 189 -3.22 -24.29 -1.45
C PRO A 189 -4.24 -24.20 -2.60
N ALA A 190 -3.78 -23.82 -3.78
CA ALA A 190 -4.60 -23.81 -4.99
C ALA A 190 -5.08 -25.24 -5.27
N THR A 191 -6.40 -25.41 -5.33
CA THR A 191 -7.03 -26.69 -5.66
C THR A 191 -6.64 -27.10 -7.08
N THR A 192 -6.21 -28.33 -7.22
CA THR A 192 -5.82 -29.03 -8.44
C THR A 192 -6.87 -28.83 -9.54
N VAL A 193 -6.41 -28.39 -10.72
CA VAL A 193 -7.23 -28.38 -11.95
C VAL A 193 -7.46 -29.82 -12.38
N PRO A 194 -8.70 -30.27 -12.60
CA PRO A 194 -8.94 -31.61 -13.13
C PRO A 194 -8.49 -31.69 -14.60
N SER A 195 -7.64 -32.66 -14.90
CA SER A 195 -7.32 -33.04 -16.28
C SER A 195 -8.59 -33.58 -16.95
N LYS A 196 -8.95 -33.02 -18.10
CA LYS A 196 -9.92 -33.63 -18.99
C LYS A 196 -9.20 -34.68 -19.84
N GLU A 197 -9.66 -35.92 -19.73
CA GLU A 197 -9.49 -36.93 -20.80
C GLU A 197 -10.32 -36.55 -22.01
#